data_54eb25f563edb423069787a0ad462d51
#
_entry.id   54eb25f563edb423069787a0ad462d51
#
_cell.length_a   1.000
_cell.length_b   1.000
_cell.length_c   1.000
_cell.angle_alpha   90.00
_cell.angle_beta   90.00
_cell.angle_gamma   90.00
#
_symmetry.space_group_name_H-M   'P 1'
#
loop_
_entity.id
_entity.type
_entity.pdbx_description
1 polymer ?
#
loop_
_entity_poly.entity_id
_entity_poly.type
_entity_poly.pdbx_seq_one_letter_code
_entity_poly.pdbx_strand_id
1 'polypeptide(L)'
;MPDDHSRRRYLHLLAAATTGAVAGCTSLSGPGTESDPADDPQADTPGDSPTDTFTPVEKVDDWQYDPSERTGGSGGSGGVNFTGAQSTGGSAASGDAGIGLSAGGAADIATFRRNVEEGYLPIPESLPYEGLFYNYYFDTGGDGSCASTFCPTYAPAVSTDPLGGETERYLTVGLDSGIAADEFDRKRLNLVVVLDISGSMSSSFDDYYYDRFGNRREVEETTERPKMDVAKDALVALTEQLRPGDRLGVVLYNDDSAVAKPMRQVNATDMDAIRDHIREDIRAAGGTNLDAGLEDATELLSEYSDADPSEFENRMIVLTDAMPNLGDTSSGGLREKLEANAADDIHATFVGVGVDFNAELVDELTAVRGANYYGVHSAEEFEERMGEQFQYMVTPLVFDLHLELDAEGYDIRTVYGSTAAEEATGEIMSVNTLFASPSEGGRSRGGVVLVQVERQSQAASMTLRASWEERDGTSHEATSTIEFPSGGPEQFANSGVRKAVLLSRYADLLKNWMVAERDREAVTVEAGEGIEVPPEAHLGRWEQTSEPLTVSAPYPERIRSFREHFASEIEAIGDDELEQELRTLDTILDAA
;
A
#
# COMPACT_ATOMS: atom_id res chain seq x y z
N MET A 1 14.44 -20.33 43.57
CA MET A 1 13.72 -21.39 44.27
C MET A 1 12.28 -20.98 44.36
N PRO A 2 11.42 -21.94 44.11
CA PRO A 2 10.66 -22.13 42.88
C PRO A 2 9.16 -22.08 43.17
N ASP A 3 8.39 -22.13 42.09
CA ASP A 3 7.20 -22.99 41.88
C ASP A 3 6.52 -22.51 40.62
N ASP A 4 6.52 -23.13 39.57
CA ASP A 4 6.07 -24.40 38.96
C ASP A 4 4.59 -24.72 39.24
N HIS A 5 3.93 -25.09 38.21
CA HIS A 5 2.61 -25.67 37.92
C HIS A 5 1.69 -24.78 37.09
N SER A 6 1.13 -25.20 35.98
CA SER A 6 0.89 -26.57 35.50
C SER A 6 0.38 -26.58 34.07
N ARG A 7 0.95 -27.45 33.29
CA ARG A 7 0.42 -27.92 32.01
C ARG A 7 -0.92 -28.61 32.22
N ARG A 8 -1.90 -28.36 31.36
CA ARG A 8 -2.97 -29.35 31.11
C ARG A 8 -3.17 -29.57 29.61
N ARG A 9 -2.73 -30.77 29.23
CA ARG A 9 -3.11 -31.50 28.05
C ARG A 9 -4.60 -31.80 28.08
N TYR A 10 -5.27 -31.74 26.95
CA TYR A 10 -6.39 -32.62 26.64
C TYR A 10 -6.19 -33.23 25.26
N LEU A 11 -6.05 -34.56 25.32
CA LEU A 11 -5.98 -35.51 24.23
C LEU A 11 -7.30 -36.29 24.23
N HIS A 12 -7.76 -36.62 23.02
CA HIS A 12 -8.65 -37.73 22.64
C HIS A 12 -10.17 -37.60 22.82
N LEU A 13 -10.87 -37.74 21.72
CA LEU A 13 -11.62 -38.99 21.46
C LEU A 13 -12.05 -39.10 19.97
N LEU A 14 -11.45 -40.08 19.31
CA LEU A 14 -11.96 -40.73 18.10
C LEU A 14 -13.24 -41.51 18.44
N ALA A 15 -14.26 -41.44 17.57
CA ALA A 15 -15.25 -42.52 17.44
C ALA A 15 -15.66 -42.64 15.97
N ALA A 16 -15.25 -43.76 15.41
CA ALA A 16 -15.70 -44.28 14.14
C ALA A 16 -16.98 -45.10 14.33
N ALA A 17 -17.89 -45.09 13.38
CA ALA A 17 -18.79 -46.19 12.99
C ALA A 17 -19.56 -45.76 11.74
N THR A 18 -19.30 -46.31 10.65
CA THR A 18 -19.71 -47.54 9.93
C THR A 18 -21.01 -47.42 9.15
N THR A 19 -20.83 -47.53 7.86
CA THR A 19 -21.55 -48.37 6.86
C THR A 19 -23.06 -48.33 6.74
N GLY A 20 -23.49 -48.10 5.50
CA GLY A 20 -24.82 -48.43 5.00
C GLY A 20 -24.90 -48.27 3.50
N ALA A 21 -24.41 -49.26 2.78
CA ALA A 21 -24.66 -49.43 1.35
C ALA A 21 -26.07 -50.00 1.12
N VAL A 22 -26.60 -49.84 -0.07
CA VAL A 22 -27.33 -50.79 -0.96
C VAL A 22 -28.01 -49.96 -2.04
N ALA A 23 -27.59 -49.99 -3.27
CA ALA A 23 -27.99 -50.89 -4.35
C ALA A 23 -29.48 -50.71 -4.69
N GLY A 24 -29.86 -50.61 -5.86
CA GLY A 24 -29.45 -51.11 -7.12
C GLY A 24 -30.51 -50.90 -8.18
N CYS A 25 -30.08 -51.03 -9.40
CA CYS A 25 -30.65 -51.85 -10.47
C CYS A 25 -31.98 -51.39 -11.07
N THR A 26 -32.22 -51.45 -12.30
CA THR A 26 -31.68 -52.11 -13.51
C THR A 26 -32.48 -51.66 -14.72
N SER A 27 -31.79 -51.55 -15.78
CA SER A 27 -32.18 -51.64 -17.18
C SER A 27 -33.37 -52.59 -17.50
N LEU A 28 -34.10 -52.30 -18.54
CA LEU A 28 -34.40 -53.31 -19.57
C LEU A 28 -34.84 -52.67 -20.90
N SER A 29 -34.29 -53.26 -21.94
CA SER A 29 -34.32 -52.97 -23.36
C SER A 29 -35.63 -53.42 -24.07
N GLY A 30 -35.98 -52.71 -25.08
CA GLY A 30 -36.47 -52.99 -26.45
C GLY A 30 -37.39 -54.15 -26.75
N PRO A 31 -37.76 -54.44 -28.00
CA PRO A 31 -37.55 -53.76 -29.27
C PRO A 31 -38.79 -53.70 -30.23
N GLY A 32 -38.63 -52.95 -31.32
CA GLY A 32 -39.16 -53.29 -32.68
C GLY A 32 -40.62 -52.95 -33.00
N THR A 33 -40.87 -52.23 -34.02
CA THR A 33 -40.95 -52.60 -35.44
C THR A 33 -41.51 -51.45 -36.28
N GLU A 34 -40.88 -51.26 -37.40
CA GLU A 34 -41.28 -50.74 -38.72
C GLU A 34 -42.74 -50.31 -38.99
N SER A 35 -42.91 -49.15 -39.62
CA SER A 35 -43.17 -48.99 -41.07
C SER A 35 -43.57 -47.56 -41.43
N ASP A 36 -42.95 -47.05 -42.49
CA ASP A 36 -43.31 -45.93 -43.37
C ASP A 36 -44.60 -46.14 -44.12
N PRO A 37 -45.20 -45.18 -44.93
CA PRO A 37 -44.63 -43.89 -45.44
C PRO A 37 -45.63 -42.69 -45.56
N ALA A 38 -45.05 -41.55 -45.88
CA ALA A 38 -45.55 -40.47 -46.74
C ALA A 38 -46.80 -39.68 -46.39
N ASP A 39 -46.67 -38.38 -46.13
CA ASP A 39 -47.27 -37.30 -46.93
C ASP A 39 -46.68 -35.94 -46.54
N ASP A 40 -46.30 -35.12 -47.53
CA ASP A 40 -45.77 -33.77 -47.52
C ASP A 40 -46.94 -32.79 -47.81
N PRO A 41 -46.79 -31.47 -47.79
CA PRO A 41 -46.31 -30.50 -46.74
C PRO A 41 -47.46 -29.48 -46.42
N GLN A 42 -47.41 -28.95 -45.20
CA GLN A 42 -48.06 -27.67 -44.93
C GLN A 42 -47.10 -26.74 -44.18
N ALA A 43 -46.90 -25.57 -44.77
CA ALA A 43 -46.11 -24.48 -44.23
C ALA A 43 -46.73 -23.96 -42.93
N ASP A 44 -46.00 -24.10 -41.82
CA ASP A 44 -46.30 -23.41 -40.59
C ASP A 44 -45.33 -22.23 -40.40
N THR A 45 -45.92 -21.10 -40.15
CA THR A 45 -45.36 -19.81 -39.75
C THR A 45 -44.31 -19.95 -38.67
N PRO A 46 -43.28 -19.11 -38.66
CA PRO A 46 -42.28 -19.08 -37.60
C PRO A 46 -42.93 -18.65 -36.28
N GLY A 47 -42.99 -19.60 -35.35
CA GLY A 47 -43.36 -19.32 -33.98
C GLY A 47 -42.39 -18.32 -33.34
N ASP A 48 -42.95 -17.33 -32.69
CA ASP A 48 -42.28 -16.38 -31.81
C ASP A 48 -41.36 -17.14 -30.86
N SER A 49 -40.07 -16.96 -31.05
CA SER A 49 -39.10 -17.22 -29.98
C SER A 49 -39.44 -16.29 -28.81
N PRO A 50 -39.47 -16.79 -27.58
CA PRO A 50 -39.61 -15.90 -26.45
C PRO A 50 -38.37 -14.98 -26.46
N THR A 51 -38.59 -13.74 -26.84
CA THR A 51 -37.66 -12.65 -26.52
C THR A 51 -37.58 -12.65 -25.00
N ASP A 52 -36.46 -13.13 -24.46
CA ASP A 52 -36.06 -12.84 -23.10
C ASP A 52 -36.02 -11.31 -22.97
N THR A 53 -37.12 -10.76 -22.52
CA THR A 53 -37.19 -9.38 -22.09
C THR A 53 -36.34 -9.30 -20.83
N PHE A 54 -35.08 -8.95 -21.00
CA PHE A 54 -34.21 -8.52 -19.93
C PHE A 54 -34.91 -7.33 -19.26
N THR A 55 -35.57 -7.58 -18.14
CA THR A 55 -36.11 -6.48 -17.32
C THR A 55 -34.91 -5.80 -16.74
N PRO A 56 -34.62 -4.52 -17.04
CA PRO A 56 -33.52 -3.81 -16.43
C PRO A 56 -33.74 -3.87 -14.92
N VAL A 57 -32.71 -4.27 -14.18
CA VAL A 57 -32.73 -4.15 -12.71
C VAL A 57 -32.85 -2.65 -12.44
N GLU A 58 -33.93 -2.26 -11.73
CA GLU A 58 -34.13 -0.87 -11.33
C GLU A 58 -32.98 -0.50 -10.39
N LYS A 59 -32.17 0.47 -10.82
CA LYS A 59 -31.06 0.96 -10.01
C LYS A 59 -31.61 1.83 -8.89
N VAL A 60 -31.07 1.67 -7.70
CA VAL A 60 -31.54 2.34 -6.49
C VAL A 60 -30.54 3.39 -6.06
N ASP A 61 -31.02 4.60 -5.84
CA ASP A 61 -30.31 5.60 -5.03
C ASP A 61 -30.59 5.24 -3.56
N ASP A 62 -29.52 4.77 -2.88
CA ASP A 62 -29.59 4.33 -1.48
C ASP A 62 -28.71 5.20 -0.55
N TRP A 63 -28.43 6.45 -0.97
CA TRP A 63 -27.78 7.42 -0.11
C TRP A 63 -28.63 7.80 1.10
N GLN A 64 -28.05 7.86 2.29
CA GLN A 64 -28.77 8.07 3.56
C GLN A 64 -28.23 9.26 4.36
N TYR A 65 -27.09 9.83 3.97
CA TYR A 65 -26.51 10.94 4.71
C TYR A 65 -27.16 12.27 4.31
N ASP A 66 -27.70 12.99 5.30
CA ASP A 66 -28.24 14.35 5.14
C ASP A 66 -27.44 15.31 6.02
N PRO A 67 -26.63 16.23 5.45
CA PRO A 67 -25.85 17.17 6.22
C PRO A 67 -26.71 18.13 7.07
N SER A 68 -27.99 18.32 6.73
CA SER A 68 -28.89 19.22 7.46
C SER A 68 -29.36 18.65 8.80
N GLU A 69 -29.37 17.35 8.97
CA GLU A 69 -29.74 16.69 10.21
C GLU A 69 -28.65 16.78 11.29
N ARG A 70 -27.40 17.00 10.89
CA ARG A 70 -26.21 17.02 11.76
C ARG A 70 -25.65 18.42 12.03
N THR A 71 -26.02 19.42 11.24
CA THR A 71 -25.54 20.80 11.42
C THR A 71 -26.58 21.69 12.07
N GLY A 72 -26.43 21.90 13.35
CA GLY A 72 -26.99 23.08 14.01
C GLY A 72 -26.14 24.32 13.73
N GLY A 73 -26.01 24.78 12.48
CA GLY A 73 -25.21 25.97 12.15
C GLY A 73 -25.25 26.35 10.66
N SER A 74 -25.79 27.54 10.45
CA SER A 74 -25.98 28.24 9.17
C SER A 74 -24.69 28.44 8.36
N GLY A 75 -24.74 28.22 7.02
CA GLY A 75 -23.71 28.81 6.16
C GLY A 75 -23.87 28.53 4.67
N GLY A 76 -23.76 29.36 3.84
CA GLY A 76 -23.91 29.79 2.53
C GLY A 76 -23.40 28.90 1.38
N SER A 77 -24.23 28.87 0.38
CA SER A 77 -24.07 28.26 -0.94
C SER A 77 -23.16 29.09 -1.85
N GLY A 78 -22.26 28.42 -2.57
CA GLY A 78 -21.58 28.97 -3.72
C GLY A 78 -21.18 27.82 -4.68
N GLY A 79 -21.99 27.60 -5.70
CA GLY A 79 -21.71 26.61 -6.73
C GLY A 79 -20.78 27.16 -7.81
N VAL A 80 -19.81 26.38 -8.22
CA VAL A 80 -19.00 26.59 -9.44
C VAL A 80 -19.05 25.33 -10.29
N ASN A 81 -19.49 25.51 -11.53
CA ASN A 81 -19.53 24.46 -12.54
C ASN A 81 -18.13 24.25 -13.15
N PHE A 82 -17.65 23.00 -13.14
CA PHE A 82 -16.47 22.60 -13.91
C PHE A 82 -16.83 21.58 -14.99
N THR A 83 -16.33 21.86 -16.19
CA THR A 83 -16.39 20.96 -17.34
C THR A 83 -15.22 19.99 -17.29
N GLY A 84 -15.54 18.70 -17.31
CA GLY A 84 -14.54 17.64 -17.29
C GLY A 84 -13.68 17.58 -18.57
N ALA A 85 -12.41 17.34 -18.38
CA ALA A 85 -11.48 16.95 -19.44
C ALA A 85 -11.33 15.42 -19.44
N GLN A 86 -11.57 14.82 -20.60
CA GLN A 86 -11.34 13.39 -20.81
C GLN A 86 -9.84 13.13 -21.01
N SER A 87 -9.24 12.32 -20.18
CA SER A 87 -7.90 11.79 -20.42
C SER A 87 -7.98 10.56 -21.32
N THR A 88 -7.19 10.60 -22.37
CA THR A 88 -7.04 9.53 -23.36
C THR A 88 -6.08 8.45 -22.82
N GLY A 89 -6.55 7.22 -22.92
CA GLY A 89 -5.89 6.03 -22.41
C GLY A 89 -4.43 5.83 -22.83
N GLY A 90 -3.65 5.41 -21.88
CA GLY A 90 -2.29 4.94 -22.04
C GLY A 90 -2.24 3.56 -22.70
N SER A 91 -1.24 3.42 -23.52
CA SER A 91 -0.96 2.27 -24.38
C SER A 91 -0.57 1.06 -23.54
N ALA A 92 -1.29 -0.04 -23.67
CA ALA A 92 -0.88 -1.32 -23.10
C ALA A 92 0.41 -1.80 -23.79
N ALA A 93 1.49 -1.90 -23.03
CA ALA A 93 2.71 -2.55 -23.47
C ALA A 93 2.49 -4.07 -23.43
N SER A 94 2.46 -4.69 -24.60
CA SER A 94 2.45 -6.13 -24.76
C SER A 94 3.84 -6.70 -24.46
N GLY A 95 3.97 -7.42 -23.37
CA GLY A 95 5.18 -8.18 -23.04
C GLY A 95 4.82 -9.33 -22.11
N ASP A 96 5.42 -10.46 -22.35
CA ASP A 96 5.31 -11.76 -21.69
C ASP A 96 5.90 -11.73 -20.23
N ALA A 97 5.75 -10.63 -19.52
CA ALA A 97 6.29 -10.41 -18.19
C ALA A 97 5.19 -10.62 -17.13
N GLY A 98 5.52 -11.31 -16.04
CA GLY A 98 4.67 -11.44 -14.86
C GLY A 98 4.46 -10.08 -14.18
N ILE A 99 3.43 -9.98 -13.34
CA ILE A 99 3.29 -8.82 -12.44
C ILE A 99 4.38 -8.85 -11.37
N GLY A 100 4.72 -7.68 -10.84
CA GLY A 100 5.56 -7.56 -9.66
C GLY A 100 4.77 -7.79 -8.37
N LEU A 101 5.50 -7.92 -7.26
CA LEU A 101 4.95 -7.90 -5.92
C LEU A 101 5.66 -6.82 -5.10
N SER A 102 4.94 -6.16 -4.21
CA SER A 102 5.49 -5.19 -3.27
C SER A 102 5.04 -5.49 -1.85
N ALA A 103 5.91 -5.24 -0.88
CA ALA A 103 5.54 -5.35 0.53
C ALA A 103 4.39 -4.38 0.85
N GLY A 104 3.43 -4.85 1.65
CA GLY A 104 2.51 -3.95 2.35
C GLY A 104 3.34 -3.05 3.27
N GLY A 105 2.92 -1.81 3.44
CA GLY A 105 3.67 -0.85 4.24
C GLY A 105 3.52 0.57 3.72
N ALA A 106 4.35 1.48 4.22
CA ALA A 106 4.43 2.86 3.74
C ALA A 106 5.03 2.90 2.32
N ALA A 107 4.17 2.80 1.33
CA ALA A 107 4.58 2.73 -0.08
C ALA A 107 4.84 4.12 -0.70
N ASP A 108 5.39 5.07 0.05
CA ASP A 108 5.52 6.45 -0.40
C ASP A 108 6.64 7.22 0.29
N ILE A 109 7.26 8.17 -0.43
CA ILE A 109 8.20 9.17 0.07
C ILE A 109 7.82 10.60 -0.35
N ALA A 110 6.59 10.83 -0.79
CA ALA A 110 6.16 12.14 -1.29
C ALA A 110 6.23 13.19 -0.17
N THR A 111 5.87 12.85 1.08
CA THR A 111 6.03 13.73 2.25
C THR A 111 7.48 14.20 2.41
N PHE A 112 8.46 13.30 2.28
CA PHE A 112 9.88 13.67 2.35
C PHE A 112 10.26 14.69 1.26
N ARG A 113 9.91 14.41 0.00
CA ARG A 113 10.23 15.29 -1.13
C ARG A 113 9.56 16.65 -0.97
N ARG A 114 8.28 16.67 -0.60
CA ARG A 114 7.52 17.90 -0.41
C ARG A 114 8.12 18.78 0.70
N ASN A 115 8.48 18.18 1.84
CA ASN A 115 9.19 18.91 2.89
C ASN A 115 10.44 19.62 2.37
N VAL A 116 11.28 18.92 1.60
CA VAL A 116 12.50 19.48 1.03
C VAL A 116 12.18 20.62 0.05
N GLU A 117 11.22 20.43 -0.85
CA GLU A 117 10.80 21.43 -1.84
C GLU A 117 10.28 22.71 -1.17
N GLU A 118 9.51 22.57 -0.09
CA GLU A 118 8.97 23.70 0.67
C GLU A 118 9.96 24.32 1.67
N GLY A 119 11.21 23.85 1.70
CA GLY A 119 12.24 24.38 2.57
C GLY A 119 12.13 23.97 4.04
N TYR A 120 11.51 22.81 4.30
CA TYR A 120 11.44 22.22 5.64
C TYR A 120 12.37 21.03 5.78
N LEU A 121 12.93 20.86 6.99
CA LEU A 121 13.75 19.72 7.35
C LEU A 121 12.86 18.49 7.60
N PRO A 122 12.95 17.43 6.76
CA PRO A 122 12.11 16.25 6.95
C PRO A 122 12.45 15.48 8.23
N ILE A 123 11.55 14.58 8.66
CA ILE A 123 11.87 13.58 9.67
C ILE A 123 12.47 12.34 8.99
N PRO A 124 13.40 11.60 9.64
CA PRO A 124 14.04 10.42 9.05
C PRO A 124 13.04 9.33 8.60
N GLU A 125 11.94 9.20 9.32
CA GLU A 125 10.87 8.24 9.10
C GLU A 125 10.07 8.53 7.81
N SER A 126 10.06 9.79 7.34
CA SER A 126 9.40 10.16 6.07
C SER A 126 10.12 9.67 4.81
N LEU A 127 11.29 9.05 4.97
CA LEU A 127 12.06 8.42 3.89
C LEU A 127 12.23 6.90 4.16
N PRO A 128 11.14 6.10 4.21
CA PRO A 128 11.24 4.65 4.34
C PRO A 128 11.88 4.03 3.09
N TYR A 129 12.68 2.98 3.28
CA TYR A 129 13.34 2.32 2.14
C TYR A 129 12.32 1.63 1.22
N GLU A 130 11.27 1.05 1.79
CA GLU A 130 10.17 0.41 1.07
C GLU A 130 9.47 1.43 0.16
N GLY A 131 9.12 2.61 0.71
CA GLY A 131 8.51 3.71 -0.04
C GLY A 131 9.42 4.24 -1.13
N LEU A 132 10.74 4.39 -0.85
CA LEU A 132 11.71 4.80 -1.85
C LEU A 132 11.82 3.79 -2.99
N PHE A 133 11.89 2.49 -2.68
CA PHE A 133 11.96 1.45 -3.69
C PHE A 133 10.65 1.37 -4.49
N TYR A 134 9.50 1.52 -3.85
CA TYR A 134 8.19 1.48 -4.52
C TYR A 134 8.01 2.58 -5.59
N ASN A 135 8.78 3.64 -5.52
CA ASN A 135 8.73 4.70 -6.55
C ASN A 135 9.40 4.31 -7.87
N TYR A 136 10.13 3.17 -7.93
CA TYR A 136 10.94 2.78 -9.08
C TYR A 136 10.67 1.36 -9.56
N TYR A 137 10.91 1.13 -10.84
CA TYR A 137 10.91 -0.21 -11.44
C TYR A 137 12.30 -0.85 -11.35
N PHE A 138 12.37 -2.10 -10.92
CA PHE A 138 13.60 -2.86 -10.75
C PHE A 138 13.65 -4.07 -11.67
N ASP A 139 14.81 -4.31 -12.30
CA ASP A 139 15.16 -5.59 -12.86
C ASP A 139 15.46 -6.55 -11.69
N THR A 140 14.52 -7.41 -11.39
CA THR A 140 14.60 -8.36 -10.26
C THR A 140 15.44 -9.59 -10.58
N GLY A 141 15.83 -9.77 -11.87
CA GLY A 141 16.58 -10.93 -12.35
C GLY A 141 15.73 -12.16 -12.65
N GLY A 142 14.40 -12.01 -12.66
CA GLY A 142 13.47 -13.06 -13.06
C GLY A 142 13.59 -13.36 -14.56
N ASP A 143 13.60 -14.65 -14.92
CA ASP A 143 13.65 -15.11 -16.31
C ASP A 143 12.27 -15.46 -16.89
N GLY A 144 11.20 -15.15 -16.16
CA GLY A 144 9.82 -15.43 -16.53
C GLY A 144 9.44 -16.93 -16.53
N SER A 145 10.32 -17.80 -16.03
CA SER A 145 10.07 -19.25 -16.04
C SER A 145 9.24 -19.77 -14.87
N CYS A 146 8.94 -18.93 -13.87
CA CYS A 146 8.18 -19.30 -12.70
C CYS A 146 6.67 -19.29 -12.98
N ALA A 147 5.96 -20.27 -12.42
CA ALA A 147 4.51 -20.42 -12.56
C ALA A 147 3.77 -20.34 -11.20
N SER A 148 4.46 -19.95 -10.13
CA SER A 148 3.89 -19.80 -8.79
C SER A 148 3.45 -18.36 -8.55
N THR A 149 2.55 -18.13 -7.60
CA THR A 149 2.11 -16.79 -7.21
C THR A 149 3.28 -15.94 -6.70
N PHE A 150 4.25 -16.54 -6.02
CA PHE A 150 5.48 -15.89 -5.59
C PHE A 150 6.72 -16.63 -6.11
N CYS A 151 7.66 -15.86 -6.65
CA CYS A 151 8.86 -16.33 -7.33
C CYS A 151 10.08 -15.54 -6.85
N PRO A 152 10.69 -15.89 -5.71
CA PRO A 152 11.87 -15.18 -5.25
C PRO A 152 13.04 -15.32 -6.22
N THR A 153 13.60 -14.20 -6.64
CA THR A 153 14.82 -14.11 -7.44
C THR A 153 15.94 -13.45 -6.65
N TYR A 154 17.16 -13.48 -7.14
CA TYR A 154 18.26 -12.84 -6.44
C TYR A 154 19.33 -12.32 -7.40
N ALA A 155 19.93 -11.18 -7.05
CA ALA A 155 21.02 -10.59 -7.80
C ALA A 155 22.11 -10.06 -6.86
N PRO A 156 23.34 -10.62 -6.89
CA PRO A 156 24.44 -10.16 -6.07
C PRO A 156 25.17 -8.96 -6.70
N ALA A 157 25.77 -8.13 -5.82
CA ALA A 157 26.65 -7.04 -6.23
C ALA A 157 27.86 -6.90 -5.30
N VAL A 158 28.96 -6.39 -5.88
CA VAL A 158 30.14 -5.94 -5.14
C VAL A 158 30.47 -4.53 -5.62
N SER A 159 30.42 -3.56 -4.72
CA SER A 159 30.59 -2.14 -5.04
C SER A 159 31.47 -1.44 -4.02
N THR A 160 32.06 -0.31 -4.38
CA THR A 160 32.82 0.55 -3.48
C THR A 160 31.92 1.64 -2.94
N ASP A 161 31.92 1.86 -1.62
CA ASP A 161 31.25 3.04 -1.04
C ASP A 161 31.90 4.32 -1.60
N PRO A 162 31.14 5.20 -2.26
CA PRO A 162 31.68 6.43 -2.87
C PRO A 162 32.19 7.45 -1.85
N LEU A 163 31.78 7.36 -0.61
CA LEU A 163 32.19 8.28 0.46
C LEU A 163 33.25 7.70 1.38
N GLY A 164 33.14 6.43 1.73
CA GLY A 164 34.07 5.73 2.63
C GLY A 164 35.21 5.02 1.91
N GLY A 165 35.01 4.61 0.67
CA GLY A 165 36.00 3.89 -0.14
C GLY A 165 36.12 2.40 0.23
N GLU A 166 35.26 1.86 1.05
CA GLU A 166 35.24 0.45 1.45
C GLU A 166 34.54 -0.41 0.40
N THR A 167 34.97 -1.65 0.25
CA THR A 167 34.30 -2.60 -0.64
C THR A 167 33.17 -3.31 0.08
N GLU A 168 31.98 -3.12 -0.41
CA GLU A 168 30.73 -3.65 0.14
C GLU A 168 30.14 -4.74 -0.75
N ARG A 169 29.36 -5.63 -0.16
CA ARG A 169 28.65 -6.70 -0.86
C ARG A 169 27.17 -6.60 -0.57
N TYR A 170 26.40 -6.69 -1.63
CA TYR A 170 24.96 -6.60 -1.59
C TYR A 170 24.30 -7.76 -2.30
N LEU A 171 23.13 -8.11 -1.84
CA LEU A 171 22.23 -9.08 -2.45
C LEU A 171 20.84 -8.47 -2.54
N THR A 172 20.27 -8.34 -3.73
CA THR A 172 18.83 -8.13 -3.85
C THR A 172 18.10 -9.46 -3.86
N VAL A 173 16.97 -9.50 -3.17
CA VAL A 173 15.94 -10.52 -3.34
C VAL A 173 14.78 -9.87 -4.05
N GLY A 174 14.45 -10.34 -5.24
CA GLY A 174 13.33 -9.84 -6.03
C GLY A 174 12.04 -10.55 -5.67
N LEU A 175 10.97 -9.76 -5.56
CA LEU A 175 9.62 -10.20 -5.23
C LEU A 175 8.79 -10.26 -6.51
N ASP A 176 8.91 -11.34 -7.25
CA ASP A 176 8.24 -11.54 -8.53
C ASP A 176 7.05 -12.48 -8.41
N SER A 177 6.13 -12.39 -9.36
CA SER A 177 5.03 -13.32 -9.52
C SER A 177 5.05 -13.99 -10.89
N GLY A 178 4.63 -15.25 -10.94
CA GLY A 178 4.40 -15.97 -12.19
C GLY A 178 3.08 -15.64 -12.87
N ILE A 179 2.26 -14.77 -12.29
CA ILE A 179 1.00 -14.31 -12.91
C ILE A 179 1.34 -13.35 -14.03
N ALA A 180 0.95 -13.69 -15.26
CA ALA A 180 1.18 -12.80 -16.41
C ALA A 180 0.37 -11.49 -16.25
N ALA A 181 0.93 -10.36 -16.68
CA ALA A 181 0.31 -9.05 -16.48
C ALA A 181 -1.04 -8.92 -17.21
N ASP A 182 -1.23 -9.62 -18.31
CA ASP A 182 -2.48 -9.67 -19.06
C ASP A 182 -3.49 -10.70 -18.49
N GLU A 183 -3.05 -11.60 -17.61
CA GLU A 183 -3.90 -12.54 -16.87
C GLU A 183 -4.26 -12.03 -15.48
N PHE A 184 -3.60 -10.96 -15.01
CA PHE A 184 -3.88 -10.39 -13.71
C PHE A 184 -5.27 -9.75 -13.69
N ASP A 185 -6.13 -10.29 -12.86
CA ASP A 185 -7.48 -9.78 -12.62
C ASP A 185 -7.76 -9.73 -11.12
N ARG A 186 -8.11 -8.54 -10.61
CA ARG A 186 -8.46 -8.40 -9.20
C ARG A 186 -9.75 -9.15 -8.88
N LYS A 187 -9.86 -9.63 -7.66
CA LYS A 187 -11.08 -10.21 -7.13
C LYS A 187 -12.23 -9.20 -7.11
N ARG A 188 -13.45 -9.69 -7.03
CA ARG A 188 -14.61 -8.85 -6.73
C ARG A 188 -14.46 -8.25 -5.35
N LEU A 189 -14.88 -7.01 -5.17
CA LEU A 189 -14.75 -6.30 -3.92
C LEU A 189 -16.07 -6.27 -3.14
N ASN A 190 -15.98 -6.54 -1.84
CA ASN A 190 -16.90 -6.02 -0.86
C ASN A 190 -16.17 -4.84 -0.21
N LEU A 191 -16.44 -3.63 -0.70
CA LEU A 191 -15.69 -2.43 -0.37
C LEU A 191 -16.50 -1.48 0.51
N VAL A 192 -15.93 -1.05 1.63
CA VAL A 192 -16.42 0.09 2.40
C VAL A 192 -15.39 1.20 2.35
N VAL A 193 -15.79 2.40 1.92
CA VAL A 193 -14.97 3.59 2.04
C VAL A 193 -15.32 4.31 3.33
N VAL A 194 -14.32 4.58 4.15
CA VAL A 194 -14.41 5.29 5.42
C VAL A 194 -13.76 6.65 5.22
N LEU A 195 -14.57 7.69 5.08
CA LEU A 195 -14.11 9.03 4.74
C LEU A 195 -14.14 9.94 5.97
N ASP A 196 -13.00 10.52 6.28
CA ASP A 196 -12.86 11.59 7.25
C ASP A 196 -13.58 12.86 6.74
N ILE A 197 -14.52 13.34 7.52
CA ILE A 197 -15.21 14.61 7.29
C ILE A 197 -14.98 15.60 8.44
N SER A 198 -13.87 15.45 9.18
CA SER A 198 -13.48 16.35 10.27
C SER A 198 -13.17 17.77 9.79
N GLY A 199 -13.06 18.70 10.72
CA GLY A 199 -12.83 20.11 10.41
C GLY A 199 -11.50 20.38 9.70
N SER A 200 -10.46 19.58 9.94
CA SER A 200 -9.14 19.68 9.29
C SER A 200 -9.21 19.47 7.78
N MET A 201 -10.13 18.61 7.31
CA MET A 201 -10.39 18.40 5.89
C MET A 201 -10.87 19.65 5.13
N SER A 202 -11.24 20.73 5.84
CA SER A 202 -11.54 22.02 5.20
C SER A 202 -10.31 22.87 4.92
N SER A 203 -9.15 22.49 5.42
CA SER A 203 -7.88 23.18 5.15
C SER A 203 -7.44 22.96 3.71
N SER A 204 -6.61 23.88 3.21
CA SER A 204 -5.98 23.73 1.91
C SER A 204 -5.12 22.45 1.86
N PHE A 205 -5.07 21.82 0.72
CA PHE A 205 -4.31 20.58 0.53
C PHE A 205 -2.81 20.76 0.78
N ASP A 206 -2.28 21.93 0.46
CA ASP A 206 -0.86 22.28 0.59
C ASP A 206 -0.54 23.03 1.89
N ASP A 207 -1.50 23.17 2.82
CA ASP A 207 -1.23 23.84 4.09
C ASP A 207 -0.27 23.01 4.95
N TYR A 208 0.86 23.61 5.31
CA TYR A 208 1.79 23.07 6.29
C TYR A 208 1.30 23.42 7.69
N TYR A 209 1.25 22.44 8.61
CA TYR A 209 0.50 22.64 9.84
C TYR A 209 1.24 23.48 10.87
N TYR A 210 2.19 22.94 11.57
CA TYR A 210 2.72 23.61 12.73
C TYR A 210 4.20 23.31 12.93
N ASP A 211 4.97 24.34 13.30
CA ASP A 211 6.32 24.11 13.78
C ASP A 211 6.29 23.57 15.23
N ARG A 212 7.45 23.15 15.74
CA ARG A 212 7.60 22.63 17.10
C ARG A 212 7.17 23.61 18.21
N PHE A 213 6.94 24.88 17.88
CA PHE A 213 6.44 25.90 18.80
C PHE A 213 4.94 26.10 18.71
N GLY A 214 4.25 25.32 17.88
CA GLY A 214 2.81 25.44 17.64
C GLY A 214 2.41 26.60 16.72
N ASN A 215 3.37 27.20 15.97
CA ASN A 215 3.04 28.24 15.01
C ASN A 215 2.67 27.60 13.67
N ARG A 216 1.52 28.01 13.15
CA ARG A 216 1.09 27.60 11.81
C ARG A 216 2.10 28.12 10.77
N ARG A 217 2.51 27.23 9.88
CA ARG A 217 3.31 27.55 8.69
C ARG A 217 2.42 27.52 7.48
N GLU A 218 2.55 28.53 6.62
CA GLU A 218 1.84 28.63 5.36
C GLU A 218 2.86 28.44 4.24
N VAL A 219 2.45 27.70 3.21
CA VAL A 219 3.24 27.51 1.98
C VAL A 219 3.03 28.75 1.08
N GLU A 220 4.10 29.23 0.43
CA GLU A 220 4.05 30.47 -0.38
C GLU A 220 3.19 30.33 -1.67
N GLU A 221 3.03 29.09 -2.18
CA GLU A 221 2.17 28.78 -3.33
C GLU A 221 1.14 27.72 -2.96
N THR A 222 0.01 28.13 -2.41
CA THR A 222 -1.09 27.22 -2.08
C THR A 222 -2.01 27.03 -3.29
N THR A 223 -2.33 25.81 -3.62
CA THR A 223 -3.57 25.52 -4.33
C THR A 223 -4.71 25.79 -3.34
N GLU A 224 -5.54 26.80 -3.60
CA GLU A 224 -6.68 27.17 -2.72
C GLU A 224 -7.73 26.05 -2.58
N ARG A 225 -7.40 24.80 -2.94
CA ARG A 225 -8.32 23.69 -3.00
C ARG A 225 -8.34 22.93 -1.67
N PRO A 226 -9.50 22.83 -0.98
CA PRO A 226 -9.61 22.08 0.27
C PRO A 226 -9.30 20.58 0.10
N LYS A 227 -8.69 19.96 1.11
CA LYS A 227 -8.47 18.50 1.17
C LYS A 227 -9.76 17.72 0.94
N MET A 228 -10.89 18.20 1.49
CA MET A 228 -12.20 17.59 1.29
C MET A 228 -12.59 17.51 -0.19
N ASP A 229 -12.32 18.55 -0.99
CA ASP A 229 -12.68 18.55 -2.41
C ASP A 229 -11.82 17.55 -3.20
N VAL A 230 -10.55 17.43 -2.84
CA VAL A 230 -9.65 16.41 -3.41
C VAL A 230 -10.12 15.00 -3.01
N ALA A 231 -10.46 14.79 -1.74
CA ALA A 231 -10.96 13.49 -1.25
C ALA A 231 -12.29 13.07 -1.91
N LYS A 232 -13.19 14.02 -2.19
CA LYS A 232 -14.43 13.76 -2.93
C LYS A 232 -14.16 13.34 -4.37
N ASP A 233 -13.28 14.04 -5.07
CA ASP A 233 -12.92 13.68 -6.46
C ASP A 233 -12.30 12.30 -6.52
N ALA A 234 -11.45 11.98 -5.58
CA ALA A 234 -10.88 10.65 -5.47
C ALA A 234 -11.90 9.57 -5.16
N LEU A 235 -12.83 9.82 -4.25
CA LEU A 235 -13.92 8.87 -3.99
C LEU A 235 -14.76 8.67 -5.25
N VAL A 236 -15.00 9.73 -6.03
CA VAL A 236 -15.67 9.63 -7.33
C VAL A 236 -14.85 8.79 -8.30
N ALA A 237 -13.54 9.06 -8.46
CA ALA A 237 -12.65 8.30 -9.33
C ALA A 237 -12.59 6.82 -8.93
N LEU A 238 -12.52 6.51 -7.61
CA LEU A 238 -12.60 5.16 -7.10
C LEU A 238 -13.90 4.47 -7.54
N THR A 239 -15.04 5.16 -7.47
CA THR A 239 -16.33 4.57 -7.89
C THR A 239 -16.36 4.20 -9.37
N GLU A 240 -15.53 4.82 -10.22
CA GLU A 240 -15.40 4.51 -11.64
C GLU A 240 -14.61 3.23 -11.91
N GLN A 241 -13.76 2.81 -10.94
CA GLN A 241 -12.99 1.57 -11.01
C GLN A 241 -13.80 0.33 -10.57
N LEU A 242 -14.99 0.54 -10.02
CA LEU A 242 -15.81 -0.55 -9.52
C LEU A 242 -16.51 -1.29 -10.65
N ARG A 243 -16.53 -2.60 -10.53
CA ARG A 243 -17.16 -3.53 -11.50
C ARG A 243 -18.61 -3.81 -11.11
N PRO A 244 -19.46 -4.21 -12.05
CA PRO A 244 -20.86 -4.49 -11.77
C PRO A 244 -21.12 -5.50 -10.64
N GLY A 245 -20.20 -6.45 -10.44
CA GLY A 245 -20.28 -7.48 -9.39
C GLY A 245 -19.71 -7.06 -8.02
N ASP A 246 -19.04 -5.92 -7.96
CA ASP A 246 -18.53 -5.37 -6.69
C ASP A 246 -19.69 -4.83 -5.83
N ARG A 247 -19.45 -4.68 -4.54
CA ARG A 247 -20.33 -4.00 -3.60
C ARG A 247 -19.63 -2.78 -3.03
N LEU A 248 -20.38 -1.73 -2.83
CA LEU A 248 -19.90 -0.48 -2.23
C LEU A 248 -20.74 -0.08 -1.04
N GLY A 249 -20.11 0.21 0.08
CA GLY A 249 -20.62 0.95 1.22
C GLY A 249 -19.81 2.22 1.44
N VAL A 250 -20.39 3.25 2.05
CA VAL A 250 -19.70 4.50 2.43
C VAL A 250 -20.06 4.85 3.86
N VAL A 251 -19.03 5.04 4.66
CA VAL A 251 -19.11 5.53 6.05
C VAL A 251 -18.41 6.88 6.10
N LEU A 252 -19.06 7.87 6.70
CA LEU A 252 -18.50 9.19 6.97
C LEU A 252 -18.28 9.32 8.47
N TYR A 253 -17.17 9.91 8.90
CA TYR A 253 -16.91 10.12 10.31
C TYR A 253 -16.31 11.49 10.63
N ASN A 254 -16.65 12.00 11.81
CA ASN A 254 -16.09 13.18 12.45
C ASN A 254 -16.10 12.99 13.98
N ASP A 255 -16.91 13.71 14.76
CA ASP A 255 -17.13 13.44 16.20
C ASP A 255 -17.81 12.07 16.42
N ASP A 256 -18.66 11.67 15.47
CA ASP A 256 -19.37 10.40 15.38
C ASP A 256 -19.21 9.80 13.98
N SER A 257 -19.81 8.64 13.72
CA SER A 257 -19.88 8.04 12.40
C SER A 257 -21.29 7.96 11.84
N ALA A 258 -21.41 7.78 10.53
CA ALA A 258 -22.67 7.53 9.84
C ALA A 258 -22.45 6.67 8.59
N VAL A 259 -23.29 5.67 8.43
CA VAL A 259 -23.40 4.94 7.17
C VAL A 259 -24.12 5.84 6.16
N ALA A 260 -23.35 6.48 5.28
CA ALA A 260 -23.88 7.33 4.23
C ALA A 260 -24.50 6.53 3.10
N LYS A 261 -23.93 5.35 2.81
CA LYS A 261 -24.42 4.40 1.84
C LYS A 261 -24.27 2.97 2.38
N PRO A 262 -25.35 2.19 2.52
CA PRO A 262 -25.26 0.79 2.92
C PRO A 262 -24.62 -0.04 1.81
N MET A 263 -24.11 -1.22 2.17
CA MET A 263 -23.51 -2.15 1.22
C MET A 263 -24.53 -2.63 0.17
N ARG A 264 -24.24 -2.41 -1.12
CA ARG A 264 -25.04 -2.87 -2.25
C ARG A 264 -24.17 -3.12 -3.48
N GLN A 265 -24.59 -4.05 -4.33
CA GLN A 265 -23.92 -4.29 -5.62
C GLN A 265 -24.01 -3.06 -6.52
N VAL A 266 -22.90 -2.77 -7.21
CA VAL A 266 -22.76 -1.63 -8.11
C VAL A 266 -23.79 -1.67 -9.25
N ASN A 267 -24.07 -2.85 -9.81
CA ASN A 267 -25.08 -3.00 -10.87
C ASN A 267 -26.53 -2.73 -10.41
N ALA A 268 -26.80 -2.80 -9.11
CA ALA A 268 -28.11 -2.54 -8.50
C ALA A 268 -28.21 -1.12 -7.89
N THR A 269 -27.14 -0.32 -7.98
CA THR A 269 -27.02 1.03 -7.40
C THR A 269 -27.06 2.07 -8.52
N ASP A 270 -27.74 3.18 -8.28
CA ASP A 270 -27.62 4.36 -9.14
C ASP A 270 -26.33 5.11 -8.82
N MET A 271 -25.22 4.66 -9.43
CA MET A 271 -23.89 5.20 -9.16
C MET A 271 -23.72 6.66 -9.57
N ASP A 272 -24.52 7.16 -10.51
CA ASP A 272 -24.47 8.57 -10.90
C ASP A 272 -25.09 9.44 -9.80
N ALA A 273 -26.24 9.03 -9.23
CA ALA A 273 -26.81 9.69 -8.05
C ALA A 273 -25.84 9.65 -6.86
N ILE A 274 -25.17 8.52 -6.60
CA ILE A 274 -24.18 8.40 -5.52
C ILE A 274 -23.02 9.38 -5.72
N ARG A 275 -22.50 9.51 -6.94
CA ARG A 275 -21.43 10.50 -7.23
C ARG A 275 -21.88 11.93 -7.04
N ASP A 276 -23.13 12.24 -7.35
CA ASP A 276 -23.69 13.56 -7.12
C ASP A 276 -23.83 13.84 -5.61
N HIS A 277 -24.29 12.88 -4.81
CA HIS A 277 -24.32 13.00 -3.35
C HIS A 277 -22.91 13.17 -2.73
N ILE A 278 -21.90 12.44 -3.21
CA ILE A 278 -20.51 12.62 -2.77
C ILE A 278 -20.05 14.07 -2.99
N ARG A 279 -20.37 14.65 -4.15
CA ARG A 279 -19.96 16.02 -4.48
C ARG A 279 -20.71 17.08 -3.68
N GLU A 280 -22.01 16.88 -3.48
CA GLU A 280 -22.91 17.94 -2.98
C GLU A 280 -23.17 17.87 -1.48
N ASP A 281 -23.29 16.68 -0.88
CA ASP A 281 -23.74 16.49 0.50
C ASP A 281 -22.60 16.43 1.51
N ILE A 282 -21.41 15.93 1.12
CA ILE A 282 -20.28 15.78 2.04
C ILE A 282 -19.64 17.13 2.34
N ARG A 283 -19.47 17.43 3.64
CA ARG A 283 -18.85 18.69 4.12
C ARG A 283 -18.02 18.43 5.35
N ALA A 284 -16.85 19.08 5.40
CA ALA A 284 -15.96 19.01 6.55
C ALA A 284 -16.50 19.77 7.74
N ALA A 285 -16.57 19.12 8.90
CA ALA A 285 -16.93 19.71 10.19
C ALA A 285 -16.66 18.75 11.37
N GLY A 286 -16.43 19.28 12.56
CA GLY A 286 -16.31 18.49 13.79
C GLY A 286 -14.92 18.00 14.10
N GLY A 287 -14.80 17.06 15.03
CA GLY A 287 -13.56 16.39 15.43
C GLY A 287 -13.25 15.15 14.57
N THR A 288 -12.33 14.30 15.03
CA THR A 288 -11.84 13.12 14.29
C THR A 288 -11.96 11.88 15.18
N ASN A 289 -13.04 11.11 15.02
CA ASN A 289 -13.28 9.85 15.71
C ASN A 289 -13.17 8.68 14.72
N LEU A 290 -11.94 8.35 14.34
CA LEU A 290 -11.65 7.24 13.42
C LEU A 290 -12.20 5.91 13.95
N ASP A 291 -12.17 5.71 15.26
CA ASP A 291 -12.63 4.49 15.91
C ASP A 291 -14.10 4.17 15.58
N ALA A 292 -14.98 5.17 15.67
CA ALA A 292 -16.38 5.00 15.29
C ALA A 292 -16.55 4.69 13.79
N GLY A 293 -15.76 5.34 12.92
CA GLY A 293 -15.76 5.05 11.48
C GLY A 293 -15.37 3.61 11.15
N LEU A 294 -14.35 3.09 11.83
CA LEU A 294 -13.91 1.70 11.67
C LEU A 294 -14.93 0.70 12.21
N GLU A 295 -15.61 1.00 13.32
CA GLU A 295 -16.66 0.13 13.88
C GLU A 295 -17.82 -0.04 12.89
N ASP A 296 -18.35 1.06 12.33
CA ASP A 296 -19.42 1.00 11.34
C ASP A 296 -18.98 0.26 10.06
N ALA A 297 -17.74 0.48 9.61
CA ALA A 297 -17.21 -0.22 8.44
C ALA A 297 -17.05 -1.73 8.69
N THR A 298 -16.57 -2.10 9.87
CA THR A 298 -16.46 -3.50 10.28
C THR A 298 -17.83 -4.16 10.35
N GLU A 299 -18.86 -3.50 10.91
CA GLU A 299 -20.23 -4.02 10.96
C GLU A 299 -20.76 -4.29 9.54
N LEU A 300 -20.57 -3.35 8.60
CA LEU A 300 -20.99 -3.51 7.21
C LEU A 300 -20.27 -4.67 6.50
N LEU A 301 -18.97 -4.86 6.75
CA LEU A 301 -18.18 -5.92 6.10
C LEU A 301 -18.38 -7.28 6.75
N SER A 302 -18.71 -7.33 8.04
CA SER A 302 -18.94 -8.59 8.77
C SER A 302 -20.08 -9.42 8.20
N GLU A 303 -21.04 -8.78 7.53
CA GLU A 303 -22.11 -9.49 6.78
C GLU A 303 -21.57 -10.33 5.61
N TYR A 304 -20.32 -10.10 5.20
CA TYR A 304 -19.65 -10.75 4.07
C TYR A 304 -18.41 -11.57 4.47
N SER A 305 -18.17 -11.78 5.76
CA SER A 305 -17.04 -12.57 6.26
C SER A 305 -17.03 -14.02 5.76
N ASP A 306 -18.22 -14.59 5.46
CA ASP A 306 -18.38 -15.92 4.87
C ASP A 306 -18.23 -15.93 3.31
N ALA A 307 -17.88 -14.79 2.67
CA ALA A 307 -17.67 -14.76 1.23
C ALA A 307 -16.45 -15.61 0.85
N ASP A 308 -16.53 -16.31 -0.29
CA ASP A 308 -15.41 -17.13 -0.77
C ASP A 308 -14.17 -16.25 -1.00
N PRO A 309 -13.08 -16.44 -0.23
CA PRO A 309 -11.90 -15.62 -0.34
C PRO A 309 -11.14 -15.82 -1.66
N SER A 310 -11.46 -16.85 -2.44
CA SER A 310 -10.93 -17.03 -3.80
C SER A 310 -11.60 -16.09 -4.82
N GLU A 311 -12.83 -15.66 -4.56
CA GLU A 311 -13.63 -14.82 -5.46
C GLU A 311 -13.75 -13.37 -4.99
N PHE A 312 -13.76 -13.12 -3.68
CA PHE A 312 -14.01 -11.82 -3.07
C PHE A 312 -12.84 -11.35 -2.21
N GLU A 313 -12.67 -10.06 -2.16
CA GLU A 313 -11.87 -9.31 -1.20
C GLU A 313 -12.79 -8.44 -0.36
N ASN A 314 -12.82 -8.64 0.96
CA ASN A 314 -13.49 -7.75 1.90
C ASN A 314 -12.49 -6.68 2.33
N ARG A 315 -12.76 -5.42 2.00
CA ARG A 315 -11.78 -4.36 2.24
C ARG A 315 -12.44 -3.06 2.66
N MET A 316 -11.83 -2.38 3.62
CA MET A 316 -12.10 -0.98 3.88
C MET A 316 -10.96 -0.11 3.33
N ILE A 317 -11.33 1.05 2.77
CA ILE A 317 -10.37 2.10 2.40
C ILE A 317 -10.67 3.31 3.27
N VAL A 318 -9.71 3.69 4.09
CA VAL A 318 -9.81 4.80 5.03
C VAL A 318 -9.11 6.01 4.43
N LEU A 319 -9.87 7.07 4.19
CA LEU A 319 -9.36 8.36 3.70
C LEU A 319 -9.35 9.35 4.86
N THR A 320 -8.18 9.81 5.27
CA THR A 320 -8.03 10.72 6.42
C THR A 320 -6.88 11.69 6.21
N ASP A 321 -7.03 12.94 6.67
CA ASP A 321 -5.95 13.93 6.67
C ASP A 321 -5.31 14.11 8.05
N ALA A 322 -5.89 13.49 9.05
CA ALA A 322 -5.53 13.76 10.43
C ALA A 322 -5.39 12.48 11.25
N MET A 323 -4.67 12.64 12.32
CA MET A 323 -4.57 11.62 13.34
C MET A 323 -5.84 11.56 14.18
N PRO A 324 -6.26 10.37 14.58
CA PRO A 324 -7.40 10.23 15.46
C PRO A 324 -7.13 10.97 16.78
N ASN A 325 -8.02 11.88 17.14
CA ASN A 325 -7.98 12.62 18.40
C ASN A 325 -9.13 12.26 19.34
N LEU A 326 -10.05 11.39 18.90
CA LEU A 326 -11.19 10.88 19.66
C LEU A 326 -11.27 9.36 19.52
N GLY A 327 -11.92 8.70 20.46
CA GLY A 327 -12.04 7.23 20.50
C GLY A 327 -10.82 6.58 21.16
N ASP A 328 -10.57 5.30 20.85
CA ASP A 328 -9.33 4.61 21.25
C ASP A 328 -8.19 5.00 20.30
N THR A 329 -7.57 6.13 20.62
CA THR A 329 -6.47 6.71 19.82
C THR A 329 -5.11 6.09 20.13
N SER A 330 -5.06 5.05 21.00
CA SER A 330 -3.82 4.32 21.20
C SER A 330 -3.49 3.51 19.95
N SER A 331 -2.27 3.58 19.48
CA SER A 331 -1.79 2.76 18.36
C SER A 331 -2.08 1.26 18.58
N GLY A 332 -1.91 0.77 19.82
CA GLY A 332 -2.24 -0.61 20.20
C GLY A 332 -3.71 -0.96 20.07
N GLY A 333 -4.64 -0.08 20.46
CA GLY A 333 -6.09 -0.34 20.34
C GLY A 333 -6.57 -0.39 18.90
N LEU A 334 -6.07 0.50 18.06
CA LEU A 334 -6.36 0.50 16.62
C LEU A 334 -5.81 -0.77 15.93
N ARG A 335 -4.59 -1.14 16.24
CA ARG A 335 -3.97 -2.35 15.73
C ARG A 335 -4.76 -3.60 16.12
N GLU A 336 -5.15 -3.77 17.39
CA GLU A 336 -5.93 -4.91 17.84
C GLU A 336 -7.26 -5.06 17.07
N LYS A 337 -7.93 -3.94 16.74
CA LYS A 337 -9.15 -3.95 15.92
C LYS A 337 -8.87 -4.43 14.50
N LEU A 338 -7.83 -3.91 13.88
CA LEU A 338 -7.44 -4.32 12.52
C LEU A 338 -6.97 -5.77 12.46
N GLU A 339 -6.25 -6.27 13.48
CA GLU A 339 -5.88 -7.68 13.60
C GLU A 339 -7.12 -8.58 13.74
N ALA A 340 -8.12 -8.16 14.52
CA ALA A 340 -9.39 -8.87 14.63
C ALA A 340 -10.14 -8.90 13.29
N ASN A 341 -10.18 -7.76 12.57
CA ASN A 341 -10.76 -7.70 11.24
C ASN A 341 -10.01 -8.61 10.24
N ALA A 342 -8.69 -8.59 10.26
CA ALA A 342 -7.88 -9.42 9.39
C ALA A 342 -8.08 -10.94 9.65
N ALA A 343 -8.35 -11.32 10.91
CA ALA A 343 -8.70 -12.71 11.26
C ALA A 343 -10.06 -13.16 10.67
N ASP A 344 -10.93 -12.21 10.32
CA ASP A 344 -12.21 -12.42 9.65
C ASP A 344 -12.13 -12.09 8.13
N ASP A 345 -10.92 -12.08 7.55
CA ASP A 345 -10.65 -11.74 6.15
C ASP A 345 -11.15 -10.33 5.75
N ILE A 346 -11.17 -9.38 6.68
CA ILE A 346 -11.49 -7.97 6.43
C ILE A 346 -10.19 -7.16 6.49
N HIS A 347 -9.74 -6.68 5.35
CA HIS A 347 -8.47 -5.97 5.21
C HIS A 347 -8.66 -4.45 5.13
N ALA A 348 -7.61 -3.69 5.44
CA ALA A 348 -7.66 -2.23 5.44
C ALA A 348 -6.59 -1.63 4.53
N THR A 349 -6.96 -0.57 3.81
CA THR A 349 -6.05 0.32 3.10
C THR A 349 -6.23 1.71 3.67
N PHE A 350 -5.16 2.33 4.13
CA PHE A 350 -5.17 3.71 4.59
C PHE A 350 -4.61 4.63 3.51
N VAL A 351 -5.26 5.75 3.32
CA VAL A 351 -4.81 6.81 2.41
C VAL A 351 -4.77 8.12 3.18
N GLY A 352 -3.55 8.58 3.46
CA GLY A 352 -3.29 9.87 4.10
C GLY A 352 -3.40 11.00 3.09
N VAL A 353 -4.20 12.01 3.40
CA VAL A 353 -4.49 13.16 2.53
C VAL A 353 -3.78 14.39 3.06
N GLY A 354 -2.76 14.89 2.36
CA GLY A 354 -2.01 16.09 2.74
C GLY A 354 -0.56 15.80 3.11
N VAL A 355 0.08 16.75 3.78
CA VAL A 355 1.52 16.72 4.05
C VAL A 355 1.92 16.16 5.42
N ASP A 356 0.95 15.75 6.21
CA ASP A 356 1.21 15.18 7.54
C ASP A 356 1.53 13.70 7.46
N PHE A 357 2.59 13.31 8.12
CA PHE A 357 3.04 11.93 8.18
C PHE A 357 3.20 11.49 9.63
N ASN A 358 2.43 10.49 10.03
CA ASN A 358 2.62 9.83 11.31
C ASN A 358 3.23 8.44 11.11
N ALA A 359 4.55 8.38 11.19
CA ALA A 359 5.32 7.16 11.03
C ALA A 359 4.88 6.05 12.00
N GLU A 360 4.66 6.39 13.28
CA GLU A 360 4.30 5.42 14.31
C GLU A 360 2.96 4.73 14.01
N LEU A 361 1.97 5.49 13.54
CA LEU A 361 0.68 4.91 13.13
C LEU A 361 0.82 4.07 11.87
N VAL A 362 1.57 4.55 10.88
CA VAL A 362 1.78 3.82 9.62
C VAL A 362 2.44 2.48 9.89
N ASP A 363 3.47 2.46 10.73
CA ASP A 363 4.17 1.23 11.11
C ASP A 363 3.23 0.23 11.82
N GLU A 364 2.40 0.71 12.76
CA GLU A 364 1.41 -0.12 13.45
C GLU A 364 0.34 -0.69 12.52
N LEU A 365 -0.17 0.13 11.59
CA LEU A 365 -1.20 -0.28 10.64
C LEU A 365 -0.67 -1.28 9.63
N THR A 366 0.52 -1.04 9.11
CA THR A 366 1.11 -1.88 8.05
C THR A 366 1.68 -3.20 8.57
N ALA A 367 1.87 -3.31 9.89
CA ALA A 367 2.17 -4.58 10.54
C ALA A 367 0.98 -5.55 10.56
N VAL A 368 -0.23 -5.11 10.20
CA VAL A 368 -1.43 -5.97 10.18
C VAL A 368 -1.55 -6.71 8.84
N ARG A 369 -1.91 -7.99 8.89
CA ARG A 369 -2.16 -8.81 7.70
C ARG A 369 -3.19 -8.14 6.78
N GLY A 370 -2.90 -8.04 5.49
CA GLY A 370 -3.77 -7.44 4.48
C GLY A 370 -3.85 -5.92 4.49
N ALA A 371 -3.13 -5.24 5.39
CA ALA A 371 -3.13 -3.79 5.47
C ALA A 371 -2.02 -3.15 4.62
N ASN A 372 -2.29 -1.94 4.13
CA ASN A 372 -1.32 -1.09 3.45
C ASN A 372 -1.65 0.40 3.66
N TYR A 373 -0.67 1.25 3.42
CA TYR A 373 -0.78 2.70 3.54
C TYR A 373 -0.21 3.41 2.30
N TYR A 374 -0.88 4.46 1.90
CA TYR A 374 -0.44 5.37 0.84
C TYR A 374 -0.60 6.82 1.31
N GLY A 375 0.45 7.64 1.15
CA GLY A 375 0.36 9.09 1.26
C GLY A 375 -0.04 9.70 -0.08
N VAL A 376 -0.81 10.77 -0.06
CA VAL A 376 -1.24 11.49 -1.24
C VAL A 376 -1.12 12.99 -0.99
N HIS A 377 -0.29 13.66 -1.78
CA HIS A 377 0.11 15.05 -1.60
C HIS A 377 -0.35 15.97 -2.74
N SER A 378 -1.01 15.41 -3.75
CA SER A 378 -1.60 16.17 -4.84
C SER A 378 -2.86 15.50 -5.36
N ALA A 379 -3.74 16.30 -6.01
CA ALA A 379 -4.91 15.75 -6.67
C ALA A 379 -4.54 14.77 -7.79
N GLU A 380 -3.41 15.01 -8.45
CA GLU A 380 -2.89 14.21 -9.56
C GLU A 380 -2.43 12.82 -9.08
N GLU A 381 -1.66 12.76 -7.98
CA GLU A 381 -1.30 11.50 -7.33
C GLU A 381 -2.53 10.72 -6.86
N PHE A 382 -3.54 11.43 -6.37
CA PHE A 382 -4.76 10.81 -5.89
C PHE A 382 -5.57 10.19 -7.03
N GLU A 383 -5.70 10.88 -8.16
CA GLU A 383 -6.33 10.35 -9.36
C GLU A 383 -5.58 9.13 -9.90
N GLU A 384 -4.25 9.14 -9.90
CA GLU A 384 -3.44 8.00 -10.31
C GLU A 384 -3.63 6.78 -9.38
N ARG A 385 -3.57 6.99 -8.05
CA ARG A 385 -3.76 5.94 -7.05
C ARG A 385 -5.15 5.30 -7.10
N MET A 386 -6.19 6.13 -7.17
CA MET A 386 -7.58 5.66 -7.21
C MET A 386 -8.03 5.23 -8.62
N GLY A 387 -7.23 5.54 -9.65
CA GLY A 387 -7.44 5.14 -11.03
C GLY A 387 -6.64 3.91 -11.40
N GLU A 388 -5.55 4.11 -12.11
CA GLU A 388 -4.76 3.01 -12.71
C GLU A 388 -4.14 2.05 -11.68
N GLN A 389 -3.75 2.57 -10.51
CA GLN A 389 -3.10 1.78 -9.47
C GLN A 389 -4.11 1.09 -8.51
N PHE A 390 -5.39 1.44 -8.58
CA PHE A 390 -6.41 0.92 -7.66
C PHE A 390 -6.42 -0.61 -7.57
N GLN A 391 -6.38 -1.31 -8.69
CA GLN A 391 -6.43 -2.78 -8.71
C GLN A 391 -5.26 -3.43 -7.97
N TYR A 392 -4.08 -2.83 -8.01
CA TYR A 392 -2.90 -3.32 -7.31
C TYR A 392 -2.99 -3.05 -5.80
N MET A 393 -3.46 -1.87 -5.44
CA MET A 393 -3.63 -1.44 -4.05
C MET A 393 -4.60 -2.32 -3.25
N VAL A 394 -5.62 -2.86 -3.90
CA VAL A 394 -6.66 -3.67 -3.25
C VAL A 394 -6.48 -5.18 -3.40
N THR A 395 -5.35 -5.64 -3.97
CA THR A 395 -5.15 -7.06 -4.26
C THR A 395 -3.94 -7.64 -3.54
N PRO A 396 -4.12 -8.13 -2.29
CA PRO A 396 -3.10 -8.93 -1.62
C PRO A 396 -3.01 -10.31 -2.29
N LEU A 397 -1.79 -10.78 -2.51
CA LEU A 397 -1.52 -12.05 -3.21
C LEU A 397 -0.80 -13.08 -2.35
N VAL A 398 0.13 -12.64 -1.51
CA VAL A 398 0.99 -13.50 -0.69
C VAL A 398 0.94 -13.01 0.75
N PHE A 399 0.87 -13.95 1.68
CA PHE A 399 0.79 -13.67 3.10
C PHE A 399 1.90 -14.37 3.85
N ASP A 400 2.22 -13.83 5.03
CA ASP A 400 3.18 -14.39 5.98
C ASP A 400 4.49 -14.82 5.30
N LEU A 401 5.03 -13.92 4.46
CA LEU A 401 6.31 -14.14 3.80
C LEU A 401 7.45 -14.01 4.80
N HIS A 402 8.24 -15.06 4.91
CA HIS A 402 9.50 -15.07 5.62
C HIS A 402 10.64 -15.37 4.65
N LEU A 403 11.63 -14.49 4.62
CA LEU A 403 12.87 -14.70 3.89
C LEU A 403 14.02 -14.86 4.89
N GLU A 404 14.60 -16.03 4.93
CA GLU A 404 15.76 -16.35 5.76
C GLU A 404 17.02 -16.48 4.92
N LEU A 405 18.11 -15.87 5.37
CA LEU A 405 19.40 -15.94 4.75
C LEU A 405 20.36 -16.73 5.66
N ASP A 406 20.61 -18.00 5.34
CA ASP A 406 21.65 -18.80 5.99
C ASP A 406 23.00 -18.41 5.39
N ALA A 407 23.71 -17.56 6.11
CA ALA A 407 24.90 -16.83 5.64
C ALA A 407 26.16 -17.34 6.33
N GLU A 408 26.52 -18.64 6.18
CA GLU A 408 27.69 -19.23 6.81
C GLU A 408 28.99 -18.54 6.33
N GLY A 409 29.69 -17.88 7.25
CA GLY A 409 30.92 -17.11 6.96
C GLY A 409 30.68 -15.72 6.34
N TYR A 410 29.45 -15.21 6.43
CA TYR A 410 29.09 -13.81 6.24
C TYR A 410 28.38 -13.28 7.47
N ASP A 411 28.53 -11.99 7.75
CA ASP A 411 27.68 -11.23 8.68
C ASP A 411 26.69 -10.39 7.86
N ILE A 412 25.40 -10.45 8.22
CA ILE A 412 24.39 -9.53 7.70
C ILE A 412 24.60 -8.19 8.42
N ARG A 413 24.75 -7.11 7.66
CA ARG A 413 25.02 -5.77 8.19
C ARG A 413 23.76 -4.94 8.30
N THR A 414 23.00 -4.89 7.22
CA THR A 414 21.78 -4.09 7.12
C THR A 414 20.85 -4.73 6.09
N VAL A 415 19.57 -4.63 6.36
CA VAL A 415 18.50 -5.00 5.42
C VAL A 415 17.71 -3.75 5.07
N TYR A 416 17.51 -3.49 3.79
CA TYR A 416 16.78 -2.36 3.23
C TYR A 416 15.55 -2.84 2.49
N GLY A 417 14.42 -2.15 2.64
CA GLY A 417 13.18 -2.50 1.98
C GLY A 417 12.41 -3.63 2.69
N SER A 418 12.66 -3.81 3.99
CA SER A 418 11.92 -4.71 4.85
C SER A 418 11.64 -4.04 6.19
N THR A 419 10.37 -4.00 6.60
CA THR A 419 9.93 -3.40 7.87
C THR A 419 10.29 -4.24 9.10
N ALA A 420 10.45 -5.56 8.92
CA ALA A 420 10.80 -6.48 9.98
C ALA A 420 11.95 -7.39 9.51
N ALA A 421 13.17 -6.97 9.78
CA ALA A 421 14.37 -7.76 9.59
C ALA A 421 15.05 -7.99 10.93
N GLU A 422 15.51 -9.22 11.18
CA GLU A 422 16.30 -9.56 12.35
C GLU A 422 17.65 -10.13 11.90
N GLU A 423 18.61 -9.24 11.64
CA GLU A 423 19.92 -9.59 11.07
C GLU A 423 20.65 -10.68 11.92
N ALA A 424 20.41 -10.69 13.22
CA ALA A 424 21.05 -11.65 14.13
C ALA A 424 20.58 -13.10 13.92
N THR A 425 19.36 -13.30 13.44
CA THR A 425 18.79 -14.62 13.15
C THR A 425 18.92 -15.03 11.70
N GLY A 426 19.23 -14.06 10.81
CA GLY A 426 19.25 -14.26 9.36
C GLY A 426 17.88 -14.05 8.71
N GLU A 427 16.86 -13.65 9.45
CA GLU A 427 15.58 -13.26 8.90
C GLU A 427 15.72 -11.88 8.25
N ILE A 428 15.78 -11.87 6.92
CA ILE A 428 15.98 -10.64 6.14
C ILE A 428 14.67 -9.96 5.77
N MET A 429 13.57 -10.69 5.84
CA MET A 429 12.24 -10.15 5.63
C MET A 429 11.21 -10.99 6.35
N SER A 430 10.36 -10.34 7.12
CA SER A 430 9.12 -10.89 7.63
C SER A 430 8.02 -9.90 7.30
N VAL A 431 7.18 -10.23 6.34
CA VAL A 431 6.13 -9.35 5.85
C VAL A 431 4.80 -10.08 5.85
N ASN A 432 3.83 -9.49 6.53
CA ASN A 432 2.51 -10.08 6.65
C ASN A 432 1.75 -10.15 5.33
N THR A 433 2.07 -9.29 4.35
CA THR A 433 1.35 -9.26 3.09
C THR A 433 2.20 -8.68 1.95
N LEU A 434 2.20 -9.38 0.80
CA LEU A 434 2.62 -8.81 -0.48
C LEU A 434 1.40 -8.50 -1.34
N PHE A 435 1.41 -7.31 -1.91
CA PHE A 435 0.41 -6.85 -2.87
C PHE A 435 0.92 -7.00 -4.29
N ALA A 436 0.00 -7.16 -5.23
CA ALA A 436 0.32 -7.00 -6.64
C ALA A 436 0.97 -5.63 -6.88
N SER A 437 1.93 -5.56 -7.79
CA SER A 437 2.50 -4.30 -8.24
C SER A 437 2.65 -4.27 -9.76
N PRO A 438 2.61 -3.08 -10.39
CA PRO A 438 2.80 -2.95 -11.82
C PRO A 438 4.15 -3.49 -12.27
N SER A 439 4.20 -4.05 -13.48
CA SER A 439 5.45 -4.35 -14.15
C SER A 439 5.53 -3.66 -15.51
N GLU A 440 6.74 -3.23 -15.88
CA GLU A 440 7.00 -2.56 -17.14
C GLU A 440 8.32 -3.07 -17.75
N GLY A 441 8.25 -3.58 -18.96
CA GLY A 441 9.44 -4.07 -19.68
C GLY A 441 10.21 -5.17 -18.95
N GLY A 442 9.53 -6.03 -18.18
CA GLY A 442 10.15 -7.09 -17.37
C GLY A 442 10.77 -6.60 -16.07
N ARG A 443 10.46 -5.37 -15.65
CA ARG A 443 10.88 -4.78 -14.38
C ARG A 443 9.66 -4.63 -13.48
N SER A 444 9.80 -4.95 -12.20
CA SER A 444 8.74 -4.86 -11.18
C SER A 444 8.83 -3.55 -10.40
N ARG A 445 7.71 -2.88 -10.15
CA ARG A 445 7.67 -1.66 -9.34
C ARG A 445 7.84 -2.02 -7.87
N GLY A 446 8.84 -1.42 -7.21
CA GLY A 446 9.24 -1.84 -5.86
C GLY A 446 9.86 -3.23 -5.90
N GLY A 447 9.25 -4.18 -5.25
CA GLY A 447 9.51 -5.62 -5.42
C GLY A 447 10.93 -6.09 -5.16
N VAL A 448 11.71 -5.37 -4.35
CA VAL A 448 13.07 -5.76 -3.98
C VAL A 448 13.35 -5.53 -2.49
N VAL A 449 14.05 -6.48 -1.90
CA VAL A 449 14.72 -6.32 -0.61
C VAL A 449 16.22 -6.34 -0.88
N LEU A 450 16.98 -5.40 -0.30
CA LEU A 450 18.42 -5.33 -0.44
C LEU A 450 19.08 -5.70 0.89
N VAL A 451 20.04 -6.62 0.85
CA VAL A 451 20.81 -7.06 2.02
C VAL A 451 22.27 -6.70 1.83
N GLN A 452 22.85 -5.95 2.77
CA GLN A 452 24.27 -5.72 2.86
C GLN A 452 24.94 -6.79 3.71
N VAL A 453 25.99 -7.43 3.20
CA VAL A 453 26.71 -8.50 3.90
C VAL A 453 28.21 -8.24 3.94
N GLU A 454 28.84 -8.65 5.02
CA GLU A 454 30.29 -8.63 5.17
C GLU A 454 30.85 -10.04 5.21
N ARG A 455 31.82 -10.32 4.35
CA ARG A 455 32.45 -11.63 4.27
C ARG A 455 33.49 -11.81 5.39
N GLN A 456 33.31 -12.82 6.25
CA GLN A 456 34.17 -13.13 7.38
C GLN A 456 35.16 -14.28 7.10
N SER A 457 34.85 -15.15 6.12
CA SER A 457 35.70 -16.29 5.83
C SER A 457 35.85 -16.55 4.32
N GLN A 458 36.93 -17.27 3.94
CA GLN A 458 37.13 -17.68 2.55
C GLN A 458 36.20 -18.83 2.11
N ALA A 459 35.78 -19.66 3.06
CA ALA A 459 34.85 -20.77 2.85
C ALA A 459 33.40 -20.36 3.14
N ALA A 460 33.04 -19.15 2.76
CA ALA A 460 31.70 -18.63 3.00
C ALA A 460 30.71 -19.20 1.97
N SER A 461 29.53 -19.58 2.44
CA SER A 461 28.37 -20.00 1.64
C SER A 461 27.12 -19.26 2.07
N MET A 462 26.16 -19.15 1.17
CA MET A 462 24.93 -18.45 1.43
C MET A 462 23.74 -19.18 0.78
N THR A 463 22.68 -19.36 1.55
CA THR A 463 21.45 -20.00 1.08
C THR A 463 20.26 -19.15 1.50
N LEU A 464 19.46 -18.75 0.53
CA LEU A 464 18.19 -18.07 0.75
C LEU A 464 17.08 -19.13 0.88
N ARG A 465 16.26 -19.02 1.93
CA ARG A 465 15.01 -19.76 2.09
C ARG A 465 13.87 -18.77 2.10
N ALA A 466 12.82 -19.08 1.35
CA ALA A 466 11.57 -18.34 1.34
C ALA A 466 10.45 -19.28 1.77
N SER A 467 9.60 -18.85 2.70
CA SER A 467 8.36 -19.52 3.04
C SER A 467 7.22 -18.50 3.02
N TRP A 468 6.07 -18.88 2.48
CA TRP A 468 4.92 -17.99 2.36
C TRP A 468 3.62 -18.77 2.36
N GLU A 469 2.52 -18.06 2.53
CA GLU A 469 1.17 -18.57 2.45
C GLU A 469 0.41 -17.89 1.31
N GLU A 470 -0.32 -18.66 0.53
CA GLU A 470 -1.31 -18.12 -0.39
C GLU A 470 -2.62 -17.84 0.35
N ARG A 471 -3.51 -17.09 -0.29
CA ARG A 471 -4.76 -16.64 0.33
C ARG A 471 -5.68 -17.79 0.79
N ASP A 472 -5.58 -18.95 0.17
CA ASP A 472 -6.35 -20.15 0.54
C ASP A 472 -5.75 -20.91 1.75
N GLY A 473 -4.69 -20.36 2.36
CA GLY A 473 -3.97 -20.96 3.47
C GLY A 473 -2.95 -22.04 3.05
N THR A 474 -2.66 -22.17 1.76
CA THR A 474 -1.65 -23.12 1.27
C THR A 474 -0.25 -22.55 1.50
N SER A 475 0.56 -23.24 2.29
CA SER A 475 1.95 -22.84 2.56
C SER A 475 2.91 -23.39 1.50
N HIS A 476 3.88 -22.58 1.15
CA HIS A 476 4.93 -22.87 0.15
C HIS A 476 6.32 -22.59 0.70
N GLU A 477 7.33 -23.25 0.13
CA GLU A 477 8.74 -23.02 0.44
C GLU A 477 9.60 -23.05 -0.84
N ALA A 478 10.64 -22.22 -0.89
CA ALA A 478 11.66 -22.22 -1.92
C ALA A 478 13.05 -22.05 -1.30
N THR A 479 14.07 -22.61 -1.94
CA THR A 479 15.45 -22.51 -1.48
C THR A 479 16.39 -22.27 -2.66
N SER A 480 17.31 -21.30 -2.51
CA SER A 480 18.29 -20.94 -3.51
C SER A 480 19.69 -20.76 -2.91
N THR A 481 20.72 -21.28 -3.61
CA THR A 481 22.11 -21.05 -3.22
C THR A 481 22.63 -19.81 -3.92
N ILE A 482 23.29 -18.91 -3.19
CA ILE A 482 23.76 -17.61 -3.65
C ILE A 482 25.28 -17.63 -3.82
N GLU A 483 25.76 -17.21 -4.97
CA GLU A 483 27.17 -17.06 -5.26
C GLU A 483 27.50 -15.61 -5.62
N PHE A 484 28.41 -15.00 -4.88
CA PHE A 484 28.95 -13.68 -5.24
C PHE A 484 29.95 -13.76 -6.37
N PRO A 485 29.97 -12.76 -7.27
CA PRO A 485 30.94 -12.70 -8.34
C PRO A 485 32.38 -12.68 -7.79
N SER A 486 33.24 -13.48 -8.41
CA SER A 486 34.67 -13.54 -8.09
C SER A 486 35.42 -12.50 -8.92
N GLY A 487 35.57 -11.31 -8.40
CA GLY A 487 36.26 -10.22 -9.10
C GLY A 487 36.51 -9.02 -8.21
N GLY A 488 36.93 -7.92 -8.81
CA GLY A 488 37.10 -6.63 -8.12
C GLY A 488 35.76 -5.96 -7.80
N PRO A 489 35.77 -4.76 -7.20
CA PRO A 489 34.58 -3.97 -6.99
C PRO A 489 33.91 -3.55 -8.32
N GLU A 490 32.72 -2.98 -8.22
CA GLU A 490 31.90 -2.53 -9.35
C GLU A 490 31.39 -3.68 -10.25
N GLN A 491 30.88 -4.74 -9.60
CA GLN A 491 30.22 -5.85 -10.27
C GLN A 491 28.77 -5.95 -9.79
N PHE A 492 27.85 -5.74 -10.71
CA PHE A 492 26.41 -5.82 -10.49
C PHE A 492 25.85 -6.91 -11.41
N ALA A 493 25.03 -7.81 -10.85
CA ALA A 493 24.43 -8.88 -11.63
C ALA A 493 23.43 -8.35 -12.67
N ASN A 494 22.72 -7.27 -12.33
CA ASN A 494 21.77 -6.57 -13.21
C ASN A 494 21.65 -5.09 -12.83
N SER A 495 20.85 -4.33 -13.57
CA SER A 495 20.58 -2.90 -13.29
C SER A 495 19.75 -2.69 -12.02
N GLY A 496 18.91 -3.65 -11.64
CA GLY A 496 18.07 -3.56 -10.44
C GLY A 496 18.87 -3.55 -9.15
N VAL A 497 19.83 -4.49 -8.97
CA VAL A 497 20.69 -4.46 -7.78
C VAL A 497 21.55 -3.19 -7.74
N ARG A 498 22.01 -2.69 -8.91
CA ARG A 498 22.76 -1.43 -8.98
C ARG A 498 21.92 -0.25 -8.51
N LYS A 499 20.68 -0.17 -8.98
CA LYS A 499 19.70 0.86 -8.55
C LYS A 499 19.41 0.76 -7.06
N ALA A 500 19.15 -0.45 -6.53
CA ALA A 500 18.85 -0.66 -5.11
C ALA A 500 20.03 -0.20 -4.23
N VAL A 501 21.27 -0.51 -4.59
CA VAL A 501 22.47 -0.03 -3.88
C VAL A 501 22.59 1.49 -3.92
N LEU A 502 22.32 2.11 -5.07
CA LEU A 502 22.36 3.58 -5.19
C LEU A 502 21.32 4.24 -4.29
N LEU A 503 20.08 3.76 -4.33
CA LEU A 503 18.97 4.32 -3.55
C LEU A 503 19.13 4.08 -2.04
N SER A 504 19.65 2.92 -1.61
CA SER A 504 19.92 2.67 -0.19
C SER A 504 20.97 3.64 0.37
N ARG A 505 22.06 3.86 -0.38
CA ARG A 505 23.10 4.83 0.00
C ARG A 505 22.59 6.27 0.02
N TYR A 506 21.70 6.62 -0.92
CA TYR A 506 20.99 7.90 -0.93
C TYR A 506 20.17 8.09 0.35
N ALA A 507 19.35 7.12 0.70
CA ALA A 507 18.54 7.18 1.89
C ALA A 507 19.38 7.22 3.17
N ASP A 508 20.44 6.41 3.28
CA ASP A 508 21.36 6.41 4.43
C ASP A 508 22.00 7.77 4.64
N LEU A 509 22.52 8.38 3.57
CA LEU A 509 23.14 9.70 3.65
C LEU A 509 22.15 10.75 4.15
N LEU A 510 20.94 10.76 3.62
CA LEU A 510 19.91 11.74 3.96
C LEU A 510 19.31 11.50 5.35
N LYS A 511 19.05 10.26 5.73
CA LYS A 511 18.62 9.95 7.11
C LYS A 511 19.65 10.38 8.14
N ASN A 512 20.93 10.11 7.91
CA ASN A 512 22.00 10.55 8.79
C ASN A 512 22.10 12.09 8.86
N TRP A 513 21.87 12.78 7.75
CA TRP A 513 21.80 14.24 7.73
C TRP A 513 20.62 14.75 8.55
N MET A 514 19.42 14.25 8.33
CA MET A 514 18.20 14.64 9.04
C MET A 514 18.34 14.44 10.55
N VAL A 515 18.83 13.29 11.01
CA VAL A 515 19.09 13.02 12.42
C VAL A 515 20.09 14.02 12.99
N ALA A 516 21.20 14.28 12.29
CA ALA A 516 22.25 15.18 12.78
C ALA A 516 21.77 16.64 12.89
N GLU A 517 20.92 17.12 11.99
CA GLU A 517 20.36 18.48 12.07
C GLU A 517 19.34 18.59 13.19
N ARG A 518 18.42 17.64 13.33
CA ARG A 518 17.42 17.64 14.40
C ARG A 518 18.03 17.51 15.79
N ASP A 519 19.06 16.69 15.96
CA ASP A 519 19.80 16.58 17.23
C ASP A 519 20.47 17.91 17.63
N ARG A 520 21.01 18.67 16.67
CA ARG A 520 21.64 19.99 16.94
C ARG A 520 20.61 21.00 17.41
N GLU A 521 19.45 21.02 16.79
CA GLU A 521 18.39 21.94 17.19
C GLU A 521 17.83 21.60 18.57
N ALA A 522 17.67 20.33 18.91
CA ALA A 522 17.27 19.90 20.25
C ALA A 522 18.25 20.44 21.34
N VAL A 523 19.55 20.37 21.08
CA VAL A 523 20.59 20.89 21.99
C VAL A 523 20.55 22.43 22.12
N THR A 524 20.24 23.14 21.02
CA THR A 524 20.15 24.62 21.07
C THR A 524 18.92 25.11 21.82
N VAL A 525 17.83 24.34 21.81
CA VAL A 525 16.60 24.64 22.57
C VAL A 525 16.78 24.39 24.06
N GLU A 526 17.46 23.33 24.46
CA GLU A 526 17.80 23.09 25.88
C GLU A 526 18.75 24.15 26.47
N ALA A 527 19.58 24.77 25.64
CA ALA A 527 20.48 25.84 26.06
C ALA A 527 19.87 27.25 26.12
N GLY A 528 18.68 27.43 25.53
CA GLY A 528 17.92 28.69 25.52
C GLY A 528 16.93 28.73 26.68
N GLU A 529 17.07 29.71 27.59
CA GLU A 529 16.13 29.93 28.71
C GLU A 529 14.67 29.99 28.21
N GLY A 530 13.86 29.00 28.62
CA GLY A 530 12.43 29.12 28.84
C GLY A 530 11.59 29.70 27.71
N ILE A 531 11.45 28.97 26.59
CA ILE A 531 10.34 29.19 25.69
C ILE A 531 9.17 28.35 26.23
N GLU A 532 8.22 29.01 26.95
CA GLU A 532 6.94 28.39 27.28
C GLU A 532 6.19 28.11 25.97
N VAL A 533 6.00 26.86 25.65
CA VAL A 533 5.05 26.42 24.60
C VAL A 533 3.66 26.93 25.02
N PRO A 534 2.92 27.64 24.16
CA PRO A 534 1.59 28.10 24.50
C PRO A 534 0.72 26.92 24.94
N PRO A 535 -0.02 27.02 26.07
CA PRO A 535 -0.81 25.92 26.61
C PRO A 535 -2.01 25.52 25.73
N GLU A 536 -2.22 26.17 24.59
CA GLU A 536 -3.35 25.95 23.68
C GLU A 536 -3.00 25.01 22.50
N ALA A 537 -1.75 24.59 22.35
CA ALA A 537 -1.37 23.66 21.31
C ALA A 537 -1.63 22.22 21.80
N HIS A 538 -2.85 21.74 21.60
CA HIS A 538 -3.19 20.31 21.72
C HIS A 538 -2.66 19.49 20.54
N LEU A 539 -1.49 19.89 20.01
CA LEU A 539 -0.87 19.26 18.87
C LEU A 539 -0.12 18.01 19.30
N GLY A 540 -0.26 16.93 18.56
CA GLY A 540 0.53 15.74 18.74
C GLY A 540 2.03 16.00 18.48
N ARG A 541 2.89 15.08 18.91
CA ARG A 541 4.36 15.22 18.74
C ARG A 541 4.74 15.35 17.26
N TRP A 542 4.06 14.71 16.37
CA TRP A 542 4.28 14.68 14.92
C TRP A 542 3.76 15.96 14.22
N GLU A 543 2.73 16.64 14.73
CA GLU A 543 2.21 17.91 14.20
C GLU A 543 3.17 19.09 14.44
N GLN A 544 4.20 18.90 15.27
CA GLN A 544 5.16 19.93 15.67
C GLN A 544 6.54 19.69 15.02
N THR A 545 6.58 19.12 13.81
CA THR A 545 7.84 18.72 13.18
C THR A 545 8.38 19.66 12.12
N SER A 546 7.64 20.72 11.76
CA SER A 546 8.07 21.69 10.74
C SER A 546 9.26 22.54 11.23
N GLU A 547 10.45 22.23 10.74
CA GLU A 547 11.70 22.95 11.02
C GLU A 547 12.28 23.46 9.70
N PRO A 548 12.95 24.64 9.68
CA PRO A 548 13.57 25.14 8.47
C PRO A 548 14.61 24.18 7.92
N LEU A 549 14.66 24.04 6.61
CA LEU A 549 15.68 23.25 5.93
C LEU A 549 17.07 23.84 6.20
N THR A 550 17.93 23.06 6.82
CA THR A 550 19.30 23.45 7.18
C THR A 550 20.27 22.33 6.85
N VAL A 551 21.46 22.68 6.40
CA VAL A 551 22.51 21.72 6.06
C VAL A 551 23.85 22.18 6.64
N SER A 552 24.24 21.62 7.77
CA SER A 552 25.45 21.98 8.47
C SER A 552 26.60 21.04 8.13
N ALA A 553 27.83 21.52 8.34
CA ALA A 553 29.03 20.69 8.16
C ALA A 553 28.97 19.41 9.04
N PRO A 554 29.35 18.23 8.53
CA PRO A 554 30.08 18.00 7.27
C PRO A 554 29.20 17.67 6.04
N TYR A 555 27.88 17.79 6.13
CA TYR A 555 26.96 17.27 5.13
C TYR A 555 27.00 17.97 3.76
N PRO A 556 27.23 19.30 3.63
CA PRO A 556 27.29 19.93 2.30
C PRO A 556 28.33 19.30 1.37
N GLU A 557 29.50 18.93 1.92
CA GLU A 557 30.56 18.30 1.14
C GLU A 557 30.25 16.84 0.80
N ARG A 558 29.67 16.10 1.76
CA ARG A 558 29.26 14.70 1.56
C ARG A 558 28.15 14.59 0.51
N ILE A 559 27.12 15.42 0.62
CA ILE A 559 26.00 15.44 -0.32
C ILE A 559 26.49 15.83 -1.73
N ARG A 560 27.40 16.82 -1.84
CA ARG A 560 27.96 17.21 -3.15
C ARG A 560 28.76 16.07 -3.80
N SER A 561 29.61 15.39 -3.02
CA SER A 561 30.37 14.25 -3.53
C SER A 561 29.45 13.08 -3.93
N PHE A 562 28.45 12.80 -3.13
CA PHE A 562 27.46 11.76 -3.44
C PHE A 562 26.60 12.12 -4.66
N ARG A 563 26.21 13.37 -4.81
CA ARG A 563 25.47 13.86 -5.97
C ARG A 563 26.22 13.64 -7.29
N GLU A 564 27.55 13.86 -7.31
CA GLU A 564 28.37 13.60 -8.48
C GLU A 564 28.39 12.09 -8.82
N HIS A 565 28.51 11.22 -7.81
CA HIS A 565 28.40 9.79 -7.97
C HIS A 565 27.00 9.38 -8.46
N PHE A 566 25.94 9.92 -7.84
CA PHE A 566 24.55 9.63 -8.21
C PHE A 566 24.27 9.95 -9.68
N ALA A 567 24.73 11.12 -10.16
CA ALA A 567 24.59 11.49 -11.57
C ALA A 567 25.29 10.50 -12.51
N SER A 568 26.48 9.99 -12.15
CA SER A 568 27.16 8.98 -12.96
C SER A 568 26.46 7.62 -12.96
N GLU A 569 25.79 7.27 -11.85
CA GLU A 569 25.03 6.04 -11.71
C GLU A 569 23.71 6.07 -12.53
N ILE A 570 23.05 7.22 -12.64
CA ILE A 570 21.88 7.39 -13.52
C ILE A 570 22.23 6.98 -14.96
N GLU A 571 23.35 7.49 -15.50
CA GLU A 571 23.80 7.14 -16.85
C GLU A 571 24.08 5.63 -16.99
N ALA A 572 24.65 5.02 -15.95
CA ALA A 572 25.02 3.61 -15.98
C ALA A 572 23.84 2.65 -15.79
N ILE A 573 22.81 3.07 -15.04
CA ILE A 573 21.56 2.33 -14.85
C ILE A 573 20.64 2.52 -16.06
N GLY A 574 20.63 3.71 -16.67
CA GLY A 574 19.78 4.08 -17.79
C GLY A 574 18.33 4.28 -17.39
N ASP A 575 18.12 4.97 -16.26
CA ASP A 575 16.80 5.26 -15.72
C ASP A 575 16.69 6.75 -15.36
N ASP A 576 16.03 7.50 -16.23
CA ASP A 576 15.90 8.95 -16.11
C ASP A 576 14.95 9.35 -14.96
N GLU A 577 14.10 8.44 -14.44
CA GLU A 577 13.23 8.72 -13.30
C GLU A 577 14.05 9.07 -12.03
N LEU A 578 15.27 8.54 -11.91
CA LEU A 578 16.19 8.86 -10.82
C LEU A 578 16.63 10.33 -10.80
N GLU A 579 16.42 11.12 -11.85
CA GLU A 579 16.73 12.54 -11.86
C GLU A 579 15.95 13.34 -10.81
N GLN A 580 14.79 12.84 -10.37
CA GLN A 580 14.04 13.50 -9.30
C GLN A 580 14.82 13.51 -7.98
N GLU A 581 15.54 12.43 -7.65
CA GLU A 581 16.38 12.39 -6.44
C GLU A 581 17.61 13.30 -6.59
N LEU A 582 18.10 13.45 -7.79
CA LEU A 582 19.18 14.41 -8.08
C LEU A 582 18.72 15.85 -7.84
N ARG A 583 17.49 16.20 -8.25
CA ARG A 583 16.88 17.52 -7.94
C ARG A 583 16.70 17.73 -6.44
N THR A 584 16.27 16.72 -5.71
CA THR A 584 16.16 16.76 -4.26
C THR A 584 17.51 17.06 -3.59
N LEU A 585 18.60 16.39 -4.03
CA LEU A 585 19.97 16.69 -3.56
C LEU A 585 20.39 18.13 -3.89
N ASP A 586 20.03 18.65 -5.08
CA ASP A 586 20.32 20.04 -5.46
C ASP A 586 19.57 21.03 -4.57
N THR A 587 18.29 20.82 -4.28
CA THR A 587 17.49 21.66 -3.36
C THR A 587 18.10 21.68 -1.95
N ILE A 588 18.52 20.52 -1.44
CA ILE A 588 19.18 20.42 -0.14
C ILE A 588 20.51 21.19 -0.15
N LEU A 589 21.30 21.11 -1.23
CA LEU A 589 22.56 21.83 -1.36
C LEU A 589 22.39 23.35 -1.50
N ASP A 590 21.29 23.82 -2.06
CA ASP A 590 20.98 25.25 -2.18
C ASP A 590 20.62 25.89 -0.83
N ALA A 591 20.20 25.08 0.14
CA ALA A 591 19.94 25.49 1.52
C ALA A 591 21.19 25.44 2.45
N ALA A 592 22.38 25.06 1.92
CA ALA A 592 23.61 24.82 2.70
C ALA A 592 24.47 26.12 2.96
#